data_e11343c2f596f084c93499dc024049d7
#
_entry.id   e11343c2f596f084c93499dc024049d7
#
_cell.length_a   1.000
_cell.length_b   1.000
_cell.length_c   1.000
_cell.angle_alpha   90.00
_cell.angle_beta   90.00
_cell.angle_gamma   90.00
#
_symmetry.space_group_name_H-M   'P 1'
#
loop_
_entity.id
_entity.type
_entity.pdbx_description
1 polymer ?
#
loop_
_entity_poly.entity_id
_entity_poly.type
_entity_poly.pdbx_seq_one_letter_code
_entity_poly.pdbx_strand_id
1 'polypeptide(L)'
;MRLKGWGPRVLILAVGLATELGGVVWAELPLPAATLIQPAVEKPGRIPESVATWNLQWFPGTRPEPTESSRRWHEREVGRVICELGADLLLVQEVVDREALARVSKDYPWRVISNFQRAGDEDAELPVQNVAILSKVPIRESWEVGFHNLPLTPDRPVRGFLGARLGTKKNGLTVYTVHLKSNRGGRQASAPRRERAMEYLRKDWEKRGLDPEKDRILVAGDFNCSLRNPEFATEKTIRGLLKEGWVSGTEEIPWPEAATVKPDLEGKFPATDFDHILLSPGWVALLRSKPLRERSYAGFKVEVLRDSKVPSDHYPVVLRLDD
;
A
#
# COMPACT_ATOMS: atom_id res chain seq x y z
N MET A 1 -60.07 18.07 -9.52
CA MET A 1 -58.83 18.14 -10.28
C MET A 1 -57.84 17.16 -9.63
N ARG A 2 -57.52 16.05 -10.29
CA ARG A 2 -56.81 14.89 -9.70
C ARG A 2 -55.35 14.96 -10.08
N LEU A 3 -54.43 14.88 -9.10
CA LEU A 3 -53.01 14.64 -9.30
C LEU A 3 -52.73 13.19 -8.96
N LYS A 4 -52.19 12.46 -9.94
CA LYS A 4 -51.78 11.06 -9.83
C LYS A 4 -50.35 10.97 -9.29
N GLY A 5 -50.20 10.19 -8.22
CA GLY A 5 -48.87 9.81 -7.69
C GLY A 5 -48.22 8.70 -8.51
N TRP A 6 -46.92 8.77 -8.64
CA TRP A 6 -46.09 7.67 -9.14
C TRP A 6 -45.21 7.18 -7.97
N GLY A 7 -45.42 5.95 -7.54
CA GLY A 7 -44.58 5.24 -6.60
C GLY A 7 -43.51 4.42 -7.35
N PRO A 8 -42.35 4.14 -6.73
CA PRO A 8 -41.28 3.36 -7.35
C PRO A 8 -41.65 1.87 -7.41
N ARG A 9 -41.54 1.27 -8.60
CA ARG A 9 -41.65 -0.16 -8.80
C ARG A 9 -40.36 -0.86 -8.35
N VAL A 10 -40.49 -1.68 -7.33
CA VAL A 10 -39.43 -2.66 -6.94
C VAL A 10 -39.52 -3.82 -7.92
N LEU A 11 -38.46 -4.04 -8.68
CA LEU A 11 -38.30 -5.21 -9.55
C LEU A 11 -37.64 -6.34 -8.73
N ILE A 12 -38.45 -7.34 -8.39
CA ILE A 12 -37.95 -8.60 -7.79
C ILE A 12 -37.56 -9.51 -8.95
N LEU A 13 -36.29 -9.76 -9.13
CA LEU A 13 -35.76 -10.78 -10.04
C LEU A 13 -35.59 -12.10 -9.30
N ALA A 14 -36.31 -13.11 -9.79
CA ALA A 14 -36.28 -14.46 -9.29
C ALA A 14 -34.94 -15.13 -9.52
N VAL A 15 -34.42 -15.79 -8.49
CA VAL A 15 -33.22 -16.62 -8.55
C VAL A 15 -33.59 -18.00 -9.08
N GLY A 16 -33.10 -18.33 -10.27
CA GLY A 16 -33.13 -19.68 -10.80
C GLY A 16 -31.98 -20.52 -10.22
N LEU A 17 -32.32 -21.66 -9.61
CA LEU A 17 -31.37 -22.68 -9.23
C LEU A 17 -30.69 -23.27 -10.48
N ALA A 18 -29.37 -23.27 -10.53
CA ALA A 18 -28.57 -24.18 -11.35
C ALA A 18 -27.55 -24.88 -10.46
N THR A 19 -27.63 -26.18 -10.45
CA THR A 19 -26.82 -27.13 -9.69
C THR A 19 -25.48 -27.39 -10.34
N GLU A 20 -24.46 -27.51 -9.48
CA GLU A 20 -23.22 -28.29 -9.61
C GLU A 20 -22.25 -28.01 -10.77
N LEU A 21 -21.14 -27.38 -10.40
CA LEU A 21 -19.74 -27.83 -10.60
C LEU A 21 -18.86 -26.89 -9.78
N GLY A 22 -17.98 -27.45 -8.95
CA GLY A 22 -17.26 -26.79 -7.87
C GLY A 22 -16.31 -25.65 -8.26
N GLY A 23 -16.86 -24.54 -8.69
CA GLY A 23 -16.20 -23.26 -8.82
C GLY A 23 -16.64 -22.34 -7.69
N VAL A 24 -15.73 -21.81 -6.91
CA VAL A 24 -16.01 -20.79 -5.91
C VAL A 24 -16.58 -19.57 -6.64
N VAL A 25 -17.89 -19.41 -6.62
CA VAL A 25 -18.57 -18.22 -7.13
C VAL A 25 -18.25 -17.08 -6.19
N TRP A 26 -17.44 -16.14 -6.63
CA TRP A 26 -17.20 -14.89 -5.94
C TRP A 26 -18.48 -14.06 -5.95
N ALA A 27 -19.17 -13.99 -4.82
CA ALA A 27 -20.27 -13.03 -4.66
C ALA A 27 -19.66 -11.63 -4.67
N GLU A 28 -19.86 -10.90 -5.76
CA GLU A 28 -19.53 -9.48 -5.85
C GLU A 28 -20.53 -8.69 -4.99
N LEU A 29 -20.23 -8.52 -3.70
CA LEU A 29 -20.81 -7.42 -2.96
C LEU A 29 -20.02 -6.16 -3.33
N PRO A 30 -20.68 -5.05 -3.70
CA PRO A 30 -19.96 -3.79 -3.91
C PRO A 30 -19.35 -3.39 -2.59
N LEU A 31 -18.01 -3.51 -2.48
CA LEU A 31 -17.26 -2.97 -1.37
C LEU A 31 -17.47 -1.46 -1.33
N PRO A 32 -17.62 -0.84 -0.15
CA PRO A 32 -17.63 0.61 -0.05
C PRO A 32 -16.34 1.11 -0.71
N ALA A 33 -16.50 1.90 -1.76
CA ALA A 33 -15.38 2.43 -2.52
C ALA A 33 -14.45 3.21 -1.60
N ALA A 34 -13.14 3.01 -1.75
CA ALA A 34 -12.15 3.84 -1.08
C ALA A 34 -12.48 5.32 -1.31
N THR A 35 -12.49 6.10 -0.24
CA THR A 35 -12.88 7.50 -0.35
C THR A 35 -11.82 8.29 -1.12
N LEU A 36 -12.13 8.69 -2.35
CA LEU A 36 -11.31 9.55 -3.18
C LEU A 36 -11.74 11.01 -2.96
N ILE A 37 -10.83 11.83 -2.46
CA ILE A 37 -11.01 13.27 -2.35
C ILE A 37 -10.33 13.91 -3.56
N GLN A 38 -11.11 14.51 -4.46
CA GLN A 38 -10.64 15.10 -5.72
C GLN A 38 -10.71 16.64 -5.68
N PRO A 39 -9.70 17.35 -6.20
CA PRO A 39 -9.82 18.78 -6.48
C PRO A 39 -10.68 19.03 -7.71
N ALA A 40 -11.25 20.23 -7.82
CA ALA A 40 -12.21 20.61 -8.86
C ALA A 40 -11.63 20.79 -10.29
N VAL A 41 -10.30 20.70 -10.48
CA VAL A 41 -9.66 20.97 -11.78
C VAL A 41 -8.64 19.89 -12.12
N GLU A 42 -8.84 19.21 -13.25
CA GLU A 42 -7.89 18.26 -13.81
C GLU A 42 -6.83 18.96 -14.68
N LYS A 43 -5.55 18.83 -14.33
CA LYS A 43 -4.44 19.05 -15.28
C LYS A 43 -4.10 17.72 -15.95
N PRO A 44 -3.66 17.70 -17.23
CA PRO A 44 -3.21 16.48 -17.89
C PRO A 44 -2.18 15.74 -17.03
N GLY A 45 -2.42 14.47 -16.77
CA GLY A 45 -1.66 13.71 -15.78
C GLY A 45 -0.23 13.44 -16.21
N ARG A 46 0.72 13.99 -15.48
CA ARG A 46 2.09 13.48 -15.43
C ARG A 46 2.12 12.24 -14.51
N ILE A 47 3.16 11.41 -14.62
CA ILE A 47 3.49 10.43 -13.58
C ILE A 47 4.31 11.13 -12.48
N PRO A 48 4.28 10.62 -11.22
CA PRO A 48 5.12 11.15 -10.15
C PRO A 48 6.60 10.94 -10.47
N GLU A 49 7.43 11.93 -10.17
CA GLU A 49 8.90 11.87 -10.28
C GLU A 49 9.54 11.33 -9.01
N SER A 50 8.80 11.40 -7.90
CA SER A 50 9.23 10.85 -6.62
C SER A 50 8.09 10.10 -5.93
N VAL A 51 8.45 8.94 -5.35
CA VAL A 51 7.52 8.08 -4.60
C VAL A 51 8.14 7.78 -3.23
N ALA A 52 7.36 7.95 -2.18
CA ALA A 52 7.77 7.51 -0.84
C ALA A 52 6.79 6.50 -0.27
N THR A 53 7.29 5.59 0.57
CA THR A 53 6.46 4.75 1.43
C THR A 53 6.89 4.90 2.88
N TRP A 54 5.92 4.87 3.81
CA TRP A 54 6.20 5.04 5.21
C TRP A 54 5.10 4.46 6.09
N ASN A 55 5.44 3.52 6.96
CA ASN A 55 4.59 3.06 8.04
C ASN A 55 4.61 4.12 9.16
N LEU A 56 3.45 4.66 9.51
CA LEU A 56 3.30 5.77 10.45
C LEU A 56 3.18 5.34 11.92
N GLN A 57 3.22 4.05 12.22
CA GLN A 57 3.08 3.49 13.57
C GLN A 57 1.81 3.95 14.31
N TRP A 58 0.67 3.28 14.09
CA TRP A 58 -0.62 3.56 14.76
C TRP A 58 -1.03 5.04 14.71
N PHE A 59 -0.94 5.63 13.52
CA PHE A 59 -1.16 7.08 13.37
C PHE A 59 -2.63 7.50 13.59
N PRO A 60 -2.87 8.49 14.50
CA PRO A 60 -1.90 9.22 15.31
C PRO A 60 -1.70 8.58 16.69
N GLY A 61 -0.47 8.66 17.23
CA GLY A 61 -0.18 8.39 18.63
C GLY A 61 0.77 7.26 18.95
N THR A 62 1.31 6.52 17.95
CA THR A 62 2.35 5.47 18.05
C THR A 62 1.92 4.18 18.77
N ARG A 63 0.65 4.06 19.17
CA ARG A 63 0.08 2.88 19.84
C ARG A 63 -1.44 2.86 19.70
N PRO A 64 -2.12 1.71 19.94
CA PRO A 64 -3.57 1.59 19.78
C PRO A 64 -4.40 2.56 20.63
N GLU A 65 -3.96 2.82 21.87
CA GLU A 65 -4.63 3.69 22.84
C GLU A 65 -3.70 4.84 23.25
N PRO A 66 -3.50 5.84 22.39
CA PRO A 66 -2.62 6.96 22.71
C PRO A 66 -3.29 7.98 23.61
N THR A 67 -2.48 8.69 24.41
CA THR A 67 -2.94 9.90 25.09
C THR A 67 -3.15 11.03 24.10
N GLU A 68 -3.97 12.00 24.43
CA GLU A 68 -4.20 13.17 23.58
C GLU A 68 -2.92 13.96 23.28
N SER A 69 -2.02 14.07 24.26
CA SER A 69 -0.71 14.70 24.06
C SER A 69 0.17 13.92 23.07
N SER A 70 0.16 12.58 23.14
CA SER A 70 0.87 11.72 22.20
C SER A 70 0.30 11.85 20.77
N ARG A 71 -1.04 11.92 20.65
CA ARG A 71 -1.71 12.13 19.35
C ARG A 71 -1.26 13.44 18.70
N ARG A 72 -1.35 14.57 19.45
CA ARG A 72 -0.96 15.90 18.94
C ARG A 72 0.53 15.98 18.59
N TRP A 73 1.38 15.39 19.41
CA TRP A 73 2.80 15.32 19.12
C TRP A 73 3.05 14.54 17.82
N HIS A 74 2.47 13.37 17.70
CA HIS A 74 2.65 12.50 16.54
C HIS A 74 2.11 13.16 15.26
N GLU A 75 0.93 13.76 15.28
CA GLU A 75 0.38 14.54 14.16
C GLU A 75 1.35 15.64 13.73
N ARG A 76 1.87 16.43 14.66
CA ARG A 76 2.80 17.51 14.33
C ARG A 76 4.08 16.99 13.69
N GLU A 77 4.70 15.98 14.26
CA GLU A 77 5.98 15.45 13.77
C GLU A 77 5.81 14.68 12.45
N VAL A 78 4.74 13.89 12.29
CA VAL A 78 4.41 13.27 11.00
C VAL A 78 4.17 14.33 9.93
N GLY A 79 3.42 15.38 10.24
CA GLY A 79 3.20 16.49 9.32
C GLY A 79 4.50 17.18 8.88
N ARG A 80 5.44 17.38 9.82
CA ARG A 80 6.77 17.91 9.52
C ARG A 80 7.54 16.99 8.53
N VAL A 81 7.59 15.70 8.82
CA VAL A 81 8.30 14.74 7.96
C VAL A 81 7.64 14.64 6.58
N ILE A 82 6.32 14.62 6.48
CA ILE A 82 5.60 14.62 5.20
C ILE A 82 5.96 15.84 4.35
N CYS A 83 6.03 17.02 4.97
CA CYS A 83 6.45 18.24 4.30
C CYS A 83 7.91 18.18 3.83
N GLU A 84 8.82 17.69 4.66
CA GLU A 84 10.26 17.54 4.34
C GLU A 84 10.50 16.51 3.24
N LEU A 85 9.75 15.39 3.23
CA LEU A 85 9.80 14.39 2.16
C LEU A 85 9.53 15.00 0.80
N GLY A 86 8.54 15.86 0.72
CA GLY A 86 8.17 16.57 -0.49
C GLY A 86 7.80 15.70 -1.68
N ALA A 87 7.67 14.38 -1.51
CA ALA A 87 7.41 13.41 -2.57
C ALA A 87 6.14 13.74 -3.38
N ASP A 88 6.11 13.41 -4.66
CA ASP A 88 4.92 13.57 -5.49
C ASP A 88 3.82 12.58 -5.12
N LEU A 89 4.24 11.38 -4.70
CA LEU A 89 3.38 10.28 -4.27
C LEU A 89 3.88 9.73 -2.94
N LEU A 90 3.00 9.64 -1.95
CA LEU A 90 3.31 9.09 -0.65
C LEU A 90 2.31 7.98 -0.29
N LEU A 91 2.83 6.79 -0.02
CA LEU A 91 2.10 5.59 0.34
C LEU A 91 2.30 5.35 1.84
N VAL A 92 1.25 5.45 2.64
CA VAL A 92 1.37 5.35 4.10
C VAL A 92 0.57 4.17 4.65
N GLN A 93 1.09 3.59 5.75
CA GLN A 93 0.50 2.46 6.44
C GLN A 93 0.20 2.84 7.89
N GLU A 94 -0.61 2.02 8.56
CA GLU A 94 -1.06 2.16 9.95
C GLU A 94 -1.86 3.44 10.24
N VAL A 95 -2.68 3.86 9.29
CA VAL A 95 -3.60 4.99 9.47
C VAL A 95 -4.82 4.53 10.26
N VAL A 96 -4.98 5.04 11.47
CA VAL A 96 -6.14 4.78 12.34
C VAL A 96 -7.17 5.90 12.25
N ASP A 97 -6.72 7.14 12.10
CA ASP A 97 -7.57 8.33 12.03
C ASP A 97 -7.39 9.04 10.68
N ARG A 98 -8.44 9.00 9.86
CA ARG A 98 -8.47 9.60 8.53
C ARG A 98 -8.42 11.12 8.55
N GLU A 99 -9.05 11.73 9.55
CA GLU A 99 -9.09 13.17 9.68
C GLU A 99 -7.73 13.72 10.12
N ALA A 100 -7.06 13.01 11.03
CA ALA A 100 -5.69 13.32 11.40
C ALA A 100 -4.76 13.28 10.18
N LEU A 101 -4.87 12.23 9.32
CA LEU A 101 -4.08 12.17 8.09
C LEU A 101 -4.40 13.33 7.14
N ALA A 102 -5.68 13.69 7.01
CA ALA A 102 -6.07 14.82 6.16
C ALA A 102 -5.49 16.16 6.65
N ARG A 103 -5.38 16.34 7.98
CA ARG A 103 -4.79 17.55 8.57
C ARG A 103 -3.30 17.71 8.27
N VAL A 104 -2.55 16.60 8.23
CA VAL A 104 -1.09 16.61 8.03
C VAL A 104 -0.66 16.46 6.58
N SER A 105 -1.58 16.16 5.67
CA SER A 105 -1.29 15.94 4.24
C SER A 105 -1.92 16.99 3.31
N LYS A 106 -1.98 18.24 3.73
CA LYS A 106 -2.66 19.34 3.00
C LYS A 106 -2.08 19.58 1.62
N ASP A 107 -0.78 19.36 1.44
CA ASP A 107 -0.07 19.54 0.17
C ASP A 107 -0.36 18.44 -0.87
N TYR A 108 -1.13 17.43 -0.48
CA TYR A 108 -1.57 16.35 -1.36
C TYR A 108 -3.06 16.53 -1.70
N PRO A 109 -3.39 17.16 -2.85
CA PRO A 109 -4.78 17.39 -3.23
C PRO A 109 -5.56 16.11 -3.51
N TRP A 110 -4.88 15.02 -3.87
CA TRP A 110 -5.47 13.72 -4.13
C TRP A 110 -5.14 12.75 -3.01
N ARG A 111 -6.17 12.24 -2.34
CA ARG A 111 -6.02 11.34 -1.19
C ARG A 111 -7.00 10.20 -1.28
N VAL A 112 -6.50 8.98 -1.20
CA VAL A 112 -7.30 7.76 -1.13
C VAL A 112 -6.91 7.04 0.14
N ILE A 113 -7.88 6.69 0.97
CA ILE A 113 -7.67 5.98 2.23
C ILE A 113 -8.55 4.74 2.20
N SER A 114 -7.98 3.57 2.49
CA SER A 114 -8.71 2.31 2.55
C SER A 114 -9.79 2.35 3.64
N ASN A 115 -10.74 1.46 3.54
CA ASN A 115 -11.79 1.25 4.53
C ASN A 115 -11.86 -0.24 4.91
N PHE A 116 -10.70 -0.80 5.26
CA PHE A 116 -10.63 -2.20 5.59
C PHE A 116 -11.57 -2.56 6.74
N GLN A 117 -12.23 -3.68 6.57
CA GLN A 117 -13.06 -4.28 7.61
C GLN A 117 -12.25 -5.31 8.37
N ARG A 118 -12.57 -5.48 9.65
CA ARG A 118 -11.94 -6.51 10.45
C ARG A 118 -12.27 -7.89 9.93
N ALA A 119 -11.28 -8.72 9.99
CA ALA A 119 -11.46 -10.15 9.86
C ALA A 119 -11.82 -10.77 11.23
N GLY A 120 -12.69 -11.76 11.28
CA GLY A 120 -13.21 -12.33 12.53
C GLY A 120 -12.20 -13.02 13.45
N ASP A 121 -10.92 -13.14 13.01
CA ASP A 121 -9.78 -13.69 13.76
C ASP A 121 -8.79 -12.61 14.23
N GLU A 122 -9.11 -11.34 14.06
CA GLU A 122 -8.30 -10.22 14.52
C GLU A 122 -8.73 -9.77 15.93
N ASP A 123 -7.78 -9.20 16.68
CA ASP A 123 -8.05 -8.60 17.99
C ASP A 123 -9.17 -7.56 17.87
N ALA A 124 -10.38 -7.91 18.29
CA ALA A 124 -11.58 -7.09 18.10
C ALA A 124 -11.52 -5.75 18.84
N GLU A 125 -10.62 -5.62 19.80
CA GLU A 125 -10.45 -4.42 20.61
C GLU A 125 -9.52 -3.38 19.98
N LEU A 126 -8.65 -3.78 19.06
CA LEU A 126 -7.69 -2.86 18.46
C LEU A 126 -8.30 -2.06 17.29
N PRO A 127 -7.93 -0.79 17.09
CA PRO A 127 -8.35 -0.03 15.91
C PRO A 127 -7.90 -0.67 14.60
N VAL A 128 -8.67 -0.50 13.52
CA VAL A 128 -8.27 -0.97 12.19
C VAL A 128 -7.15 -0.09 11.65
N GLN A 129 -6.06 -0.71 11.23
CA GLN A 129 -4.95 -0.03 10.56
C GLN A 129 -5.21 0.02 9.06
N ASN A 130 -5.56 1.19 8.56
CA ASN A 130 -5.74 1.46 7.15
C ASN A 130 -4.42 1.81 6.46
N VAL A 131 -4.44 1.79 5.13
CA VAL A 131 -3.37 2.31 4.28
C VAL A 131 -3.91 3.48 3.45
N ALA A 132 -3.02 4.37 2.99
CA ALA A 132 -3.44 5.48 2.16
C ALA A 132 -2.45 5.78 1.04
N ILE A 133 -2.98 6.38 -0.04
CA ILE A 133 -2.25 6.93 -1.18
C ILE A 133 -2.50 8.43 -1.19
N LEU A 134 -1.45 9.21 -1.00
CA LEU A 134 -1.46 10.67 -1.04
C LEU A 134 -0.69 11.11 -2.29
N SER A 135 -1.29 11.95 -3.14
CA SER A 135 -0.69 12.31 -4.43
C SER A 135 -0.82 13.80 -4.73
N LYS A 136 0.27 14.39 -5.25
CA LYS A 136 0.29 15.70 -5.89
C LYS A 136 -0.12 15.61 -7.37
N VAL A 137 -0.13 14.40 -7.92
CA VAL A 137 -0.51 14.09 -9.30
C VAL A 137 -1.94 13.53 -9.31
N PRO A 138 -2.78 13.87 -10.31
CA PRO A 138 -4.16 13.39 -10.37
C PRO A 138 -4.28 11.87 -10.32
N ILE A 139 -5.12 11.39 -9.40
CA ILE A 139 -5.54 9.97 -9.31
C ILE A 139 -6.79 9.82 -10.18
N ARG A 140 -6.72 8.95 -11.18
CA ARG A 140 -7.81 8.70 -12.13
C ARG A 140 -8.80 7.66 -11.66
N GLU A 141 -8.30 6.65 -10.98
CA GLU A 141 -9.05 5.52 -10.47
C GLU A 141 -8.39 5.02 -9.19
N SER A 142 -9.18 4.58 -8.25
CA SER A 142 -8.68 3.93 -7.04
C SER A 142 -9.61 2.79 -6.64
N TRP A 143 -9.06 1.78 -5.98
CA TRP A 143 -9.81 0.62 -5.49
C TRP A 143 -9.12 0.02 -4.29
N GLU A 144 -9.89 -0.71 -3.50
CA GLU A 144 -9.34 -1.55 -2.44
C GLU A 144 -9.72 -3.02 -2.63
N VAL A 145 -8.90 -3.90 -2.12
CA VAL A 145 -9.20 -5.31 -1.98
C VAL A 145 -9.04 -5.67 -0.51
N GLY A 146 -10.16 -5.95 0.15
CA GLY A 146 -10.21 -6.38 1.54
C GLY A 146 -10.28 -7.90 1.65
N PHE A 147 -9.81 -8.44 2.76
CA PHE A 147 -9.77 -9.89 3.00
C PHE A 147 -10.75 -10.37 4.08
N HIS A 148 -11.57 -9.46 4.62
CA HIS A 148 -12.49 -9.77 5.72
C HIS A 148 -13.54 -10.85 5.40
N ASN A 149 -13.91 -11.00 4.12
CA ASN A 149 -14.89 -11.99 3.66
C ASN A 149 -14.28 -13.32 3.22
N LEU A 150 -12.96 -13.47 3.30
CA LEU A 150 -12.33 -14.74 2.95
C LEU A 150 -12.58 -15.80 4.04
N PRO A 151 -12.61 -17.08 3.67
CA PRO A 151 -12.69 -18.17 4.65
C PRO A 151 -11.58 -18.10 5.70
N LEU A 152 -11.89 -18.50 6.93
CA LEU A 152 -10.94 -18.55 8.04
C LEU A 152 -9.98 -19.74 7.88
N THR A 153 -8.98 -19.58 7.01
CA THR A 153 -7.90 -20.55 6.81
C THR A 153 -6.62 -20.09 7.50
N PRO A 154 -5.70 -20.97 7.86
CA PRO A 154 -4.44 -20.60 8.53
C PRO A 154 -3.59 -19.59 7.73
N ASP A 155 -3.68 -19.65 6.39
CA ASP A 155 -2.98 -18.78 5.45
C ASP A 155 -3.79 -17.54 5.02
N ARG A 156 -4.99 -17.34 5.58
CA ARG A 156 -5.83 -16.19 5.23
C ARG A 156 -5.09 -14.88 5.50
N PRO A 157 -4.98 -13.99 4.49
CA PRO A 157 -4.39 -12.67 4.70
C PRO A 157 -5.23 -11.84 5.68
N VAL A 158 -4.57 -10.98 6.45
CA VAL A 158 -5.22 -10.20 7.52
C VAL A 158 -5.71 -8.86 7.00
N ARG A 159 -4.86 -8.17 6.24
CA ARG A 159 -5.12 -6.83 5.69
C ARG A 159 -5.25 -6.90 4.18
N GLY A 160 -6.04 -5.98 3.63
CA GLY A 160 -6.16 -5.78 2.20
C GLY A 160 -5.00 -4.99 1.60
N PHE A 161 -5.21 -4.53 0.39
CA PHE A 161 -4.34 -3.56 -0.29
C PHE A 161 -5.18 -2.49 -0.98
N LEU A 162 -4.56 -1.36 -1.22
CA LEU A 162 -5.16 -0.21 -1.91
C LEU A 162 -4.41 0.02 -3.21
N GLY A 163 -5.14 0.14 -4.31
CA GLY A 163 -4.59 0.42 -5.63
C GLY A 163 -5.07 1.76 -6.18
N ALA A 164 -4.26 2.38 -7.04
CA ALA A 164 -4.63 3.58 -7.77
C ALA A 164 -3.94 3.63 -9.14
N ARG A 165 -4.62 4.29 -10.11
CA ARG A 165 -4.06 4.63 -11.42
C ARG A 165 -3.84 6.12 -11.52
N LEU A 166 -2.63 6.52 -11.90
CA LEU A 166 -2.21 7.89 -12.13
C LEU A 166 -1.81 8.08 -13.60
N GLY A 167 -1.72 9.33 -14.04
CA GLY A 167 -1.29 9.64 -15.41
C GLY A 167 -2.38 9.42 -16.46
N THR A 168 -1.99 9.25 -17.72
CA THR A 168 -2.91 9.02 -18.84
C THR A 168 -3.11 7.52 -19.11
N LYS A 169 -4.07 7.16 -19.98
CA LYS A 169 -4.23 5.77 -20.42
C LYS A 169 -2.96 5.22 -21.10
N LYS A 170 -2.25 6.06 -21.84
CA LYS A 170 -1.06 5.68 -22.61
C LYS A 170 0.21 5.67 -21.74
N ASN A 171 0.31 6.61 -20.81
CA ASN A 171 1.50 6.80 -19.96
C ASN A 171 1.12 6.70 -18.48
N GLY A 172 0.26 5.74 -18.13
CA GLY A 172 -0.19 5.57 -16.77
C GLY A 172 0.81 4.84 -15.89
N LEU A 173 0.65 5.06 -14.59
CA LEU A 173 1.30 4.30 -13.53
C LEU A 173 0.21 3.70 -12.66
N THR A 174 0.27 2.40 -12.42
CA THR A 174 -0.55 1.71 -11.43
C THR A 174 0.27 1.54 -10.16
N VAL A 175 -0.27 1.98 -9.03
CA VAL A 175 0.40 1.87 -7.74
C VAL A 175 -0.44 1.05 -6.77
N TYR A 176 0.23 0.27 -5.94
CA TYR A 176 -0.38 -0.45 -4.83
C TYR A 176 0.36 -0.13 -3.54
N THR A 177 -0.38 0.11 -2.47
CA THR A 177 0.19 0.14 -1.13
C THR A 177 -0.30 -1.05 -0.32
N VAL A 178 0.63 -1.68 0.39
CA VAL A 178 0.39 -2.86 1.21
C VAL A 178 0.85 -2.64 2.64
N HIS A 179 0.17 -3.30 3.59
CA HIS A 179 0.67 -3.52 4.94
C HIS A 179 0.39 -4.97 5.29
N LEU A 180 1.36 -5.84 5.08
CA LEU A 180 1.19 -7.27 5.22
C LEU A 180 1.24 -7.71 6.69
N LYS A 181 0.90 -8.98 6.95
CA LYS A 181 0.87 -9.55 8.30
C LYS A 181 2.22 -9.43 8.99
N SER A 182 2.24 -8.79 10.13
CA SER A 182 3.45 -8.69 10.99
C SER A 182 3.89 -10.07 11.49
N ASN A 183 5.15 -10.15 11.96
CA ASN A 183 5.70 -11.38 12.52
C ASN A 183 5.21 -11.69 13.94
N ARG A 184 4.29 -10.89 14.49
CA ARG A 184 3.62 -11.17 15.78
C ARG A 184 2.89 -12.50 15.70
N GLY A 185 3.16 -13.40 16.65
CA GLY A 185 2.68 -14.77 16.63
C GLY A 185 3.64 -15.76 15.93
N GLY A 186 4.79 -15.29 15.48
CA GLY A 186 5.84 -16.10 14.86
C GLY A 186 5.81 -16.02 13.33
N ARG A 187 7.00 -16.02 12.73
CA ARG A 187 7.19 -15.94 11.28
C ARG A 187 6.55 -17.10 10.54
N GLN A 188 6.66 -18.34 11.07
CA GLN A 188 6.09 -19.53 10.43
C GLN A 188 4.57 -19.43 10.22
N ALA A 189 3.85 -18.84 11.17
CA ALA A 189 2.41 -18.60 11.04
C ALA A 189 2.09 -17.38 10.15
N SER A 190 3.00 -16.41 10.06
CA SER A 190 2.76 -15.15 9.34
C SER A 190 3.17 -15.20 7.87
N ALA A 191 4.23 -15.94 7.51
CA ALA A 191 4.73 -16.03 6.15
C ALA A 191 3.68 -16.55 5.14
N PRO A 192 2.95 -17.65 5.39
CA PRO A 192 1.91 -18.11 4.45
C PRO A 192 0.81 -17.06 4.21
N ARG A 193 0.46 -16.28 5.23
CA ARG A 193 -0.54 -15.21 5.11
C ARG A 193 -0.05 -14.07 4.21
N ARG A 194 1.24 -13.71 4.30
CA ARG A 194 1.85 -12.71 3.40
C ARG A 194 1.95 -13.23 1.97
N GLU A 195 2.42 -14.45 1.79
CA GLU A 195 2.51 -15.08 0.47
C GLU A 195 1.14 -15.15 -0.20
N ARG A 196 0.11 -15.50 0.57
CA ARG A 196 -1.29 -15.55 0.09
C ARG A 196 -1.81 -14.15 -0.30
N ALA A 197 -1.45 -13.11 0.44
CA ALA A 197 -1.78 -11.73 0.06
C ALA A 197 -1.18 -11.36 -1.30
N MET A 198 0.06 -11.77 -1.58
CA MET A 198 0.71 -11.53 -2.87
C MET A 198 0.07 -12.32 -4.02
N GLU A 199 -0.49 -13.51 -3.77
CA GLU A 199 -1.29 -14.22 -4.77
C GLU A 199 -2.58 -13.47 -5.11
N TYR A 200 -3.25 -12.88 -4.12
CA TYR A 200 -4.43 -12.04 -4.37
C TYR A 200 -4.07 -10.76 -5.14
N LEU A 201 -2.90 -10.19 -4.89
CA LEU A 201 -2.41 -9.04 -5.66
C LEU A 201 -2.21 -9.42 -7.14
N ARG A 202 -1.61 -10.57 -7.44
CA ARG A 202 -1.48 -11.07 -8.82
C ARG A 202 -2.84 -11.28 -9.50
N LYS A 203 -3.81 -11.86 -8.80
CA LYS A 203 -5.18 -12.02 -9.29
C LYS A 203 -5.86 -10.67 -9.58
N ASP A 204 -5.57 -9.63 -8.78
CA ASP A 204 -6.08 -8.30 -9.05
C ASP A 204 -5.46 -7.70 -10.32
N TRP A 205 -4.17 -7.95 -10.59
CA TRP A 205 -3.53 -7.56 -11.86
C TRP A 205 -4.23 -8.22 -13.05
N GLU A 206 -4.43 -9.54 -13.00
CA GLU A 206 -5.15 -10.30 -14.03
C GLU A 206 -6.57 -9.75 -14.25
N LYS A 207 -7.33 -9.56 -13.17
CA LYS A 207 -8.69 -9.01 -13.23
C LYS A 207 -8.73 -7.62 -13.87
N ARG A 208 -7.68 -6.82 -13.70
CA ARG A 208 -7.56 -5.45 -14.24
C ARG A 208 -6.89 -5.38 -15.60
N GLY A 209 -6.52 -6.51 -16.17
CA GLY A 209 -5.80 -6.59 -17.45
C GLY A 209 -4.43 -5.94 -17.39
N LEU A 210 -3.76 -5.98 -16.22
CA LEU A 210 -2.40 -5.48 -16.04
C LEU A 210 -1.40 -6.59 -16.35
N ASP A 211 -0.41 -6.26 -17.17
CA ASP A 211 0.71 -7.14 -17.53
C ASP A 211 2.01 -6.55 -16.94
N PRO A 212 2.57 -7.15 -15.88
CA PRO A 212 3.80 -6.64 -15.28
C PRO A 212 5.00 -6.54 -16.23
N GLU A 213 5.02 -7.33 -17.32
CA GLU A 213 6.08 -7.28 -18.33
C GLU A 213 5.98 -6.04 -19.25
N LYS A 214 4.81 -5.39 -19.29
CA LYS A 214 4.53 -4.25 -20.17
C LYS A 214 4.13 -3.00 -19.46
N ASP A 215 3.41 -3.15 -18.34
CA ASP A 215 2.82 -2.02 -17.61
C ASP A 215 3.75 -1.48 -16.53
N ARG A 216 3.60 -0.18 -16.26
CA ARG A 216 4.25 0.46 -15.12
C ARG A 216 3.45 0.16 -13.87
N ILE A 217 3.92 -0.80 -13.08
CA ILE A 217 3.30 -1.16 -11.82
C ILE A 217 4.33 -0.94 -10.69
N LEU A 218 3.89 -0.31 -9.62
CA LEU A 218 4.64 -0.13 -8.39
C LEU A 218 3.87 -0.75 -7.23
N VAL A 219 4.55 -1.56 -6.43
CA VAL A 219 4.01 -2.07 -5.16
C VAL A 219 4.93 -1.60 -4.05
N ALA A 220 4.40 -0.82 -3.11
CA ALA A 220 5.21 -0.36 -1.98
C ALA A 220 4.44 -0.40 -0.66
N GLY A 221 5.19 -0.44 0.43
CA GLY A 221 4.62 -0.48 1.78
C GLY A 221 5.45 -1.32 2.73
N ASP A 222 4.84 -1.63 3.86
CA ASP A 222 5.38 -2.54 4.85
C ASP A 222 5.00 -3.99 4.50
N PHE A 223 5.96 -4.72 3.97
CA PHE A 223 5.80 -6.14 3.63
C PHE A 223 5.99 -7.06 4.84
N ASN A 224 6.51 -6.54 5.97
CA ASN A 224 6.86 -7.34 7.15
C ASN A 224 7.74 -8.56 6.81
N CYS A 225 8.51 -8.46 5.72
CA CYS A 225 9.37 -9.48 5.15
C CYS A 225 10.69 -8.85 4.73
N SER A 226 11.81 -9.45 5.13
CA SER A 226 13.16 -8.95 4.86
C SER A 226 13.80 -9.67 3.68
N LEU A 227 14.53 -8.92 2.86
CA LEU A 227 15.40 -9.51 1.83
C LEU A 227 16.76 -9.91 2.38
N ARG A 228 17.18 -9.33 3.50
CA ARG A 228 18.53 -9.47 4.08
C ARG A 228 18.61 -10.39 5.29
N ASN A 229 17.56 -10.43 6.11
CA ASN A 229 17.55 -11.30 7.28
C ASN A 229 17.42 -12.77 6.83
N PRO A 230 18.39 -13.65 7.18
CA PRO A 230 18.40 -15.06 6.79
C PRO A 230 17.13 -15.82 7.18
N GLU A 231 16.45 -15.42 8.23
CA GLU A 231 15.19 -16.03 8.64
C GLU A 231 14.11 -15.98 7.55
N PHE A 232 14.16 -15.00 6.64
CA PHE A 232 13.23 -14.82 5.53
C PHE A 232 13.74 -15.42 4.21
N ALA A 233 14.87 -16.13 4.19
CA ALA A 233 15.51 -16.59 2.96
C ALA A 233 14.62 -17.49 2.09
N THR A 234 13.72 -18.26 2.71
CA THR A 234 12.81 -19.18 2.02
C THR A 234 11.42 -18.59 1.74
N GLU A 235 11.14 -17.41 2.26
CA GLU A 235 9.82 -16.76 2.11
C GLU A 235 9.67 -16.16 0.70
N LYS A 236 8.51 -16.41 0.07
CA LYS A 236 8.24 -16.03 -1.33
C LYS A 236 7.58 -14.67 -1.47
N THR A 237 7.20 -14.02 -0.36
CA THR A 237 6.45 -12.75 -0.35
C THR A 237 7.04 -11.72 -1.32
N ILE A 238 8.32 -11.39 -1.20
CA ILE A 238 9.04 -10.48 -2.11
C ILE A 238 9.86 -11.28 -3.13
N ARG A 239 10.57 -12.31 -2.69
CA ARG A 239 11.45 -13.12 -3.54
C ARG A 239 10.71 -13.79 -4.70
N GLY A 240 9.40 -14.04 -4.57
CA GLY A 240 8.56 -14.50 -5.67
C GLY A 240 8.52 -13.49 -6.81
N LEU A 241 8.31 -12.22 -6.50
CA LEU A 241 8.30 -11.14 -7.49
C LEU A 241 9.70 -10.90 -8.09
N LEU A 242 10.76 -10.93 -7.27
CA LEU A 242 12.13 -10.78 -7.79
C LEU A 242 12.48 -11.87 -8.82
N LYS A 243 12.02 -13.11 -8.60
CA LYS A 243 12.18 -14.21 -9.57
C LYS A 243 11.40 -13.98 -10.86
N GLU A 244 10.34 -13.20 -10.82
CA GLU A 244 9.52 -12.78 -11.96
C GLU A 244 10.07 -11.49 -12.63
N GLY A 245 11.30 -11.07 -12.29
CA GLY A 245 11.97 -9.92 -12.91
C GLY A 245 11.65 -8.57 -12.28
N TRP A 246 10.86 -8.52 -11.18
CA TRP A 246 10.66 -7.30 -10.43
C TRP A 246 11.96 -6.85 -9.76
N VAL A 247 12.11 -5.55 -9.54
CA VAL A 247 13.27 -4.95 -8.88
C VAL A 247 12.83 -4.31 -7.56
N SER A 248 13.54 -4.62 -6.48
CA SER A 248 13.40 -3.91 -5.22
C SER A 248 14.34 -2.72 -5.21
N GLY A 249 13.79 -1.52 -5.05
CA GLY A 249 14.60 -0.31 -4.98
C GLY A 249 15.55 -0.26 -3.79
N THR A 250 15.28 -1.01 -2.72
CA THR A 250 16.13 -1.06 -1.53
C THR A 250 17.26 -2.09 -1.63
N GLU A 251 17.28 -2.95 -2.65
CA GLU A 251 18.22 -4.08 -2.76
C GLU A 251 19.67 -3.61 -2.90
N GLU A 252 19.90 -2.51 -3.61
CA GLU A 252 21.24 -1.96 -3.86
C GLU A 252 21.76 -1.09 -2.71
N ILE A 253 20.91 -0.72 -1.75
CA ILE A 253 21.34 0.07 -0.59
C ILE A 253 22.17 -0.83 0.33
N PRO A 254 23.40 -0.45 0.71
CA PRO A 254 24.22 -1.28 1.59
C PRO A 254 23.60 -1.40 2.99
N TRP A 255 23.92 -2.50 3.68
CA TRP A 255 23.60 -2.63 5.10
C TRP A 255 24.63 -1.88 5.95
N PRO A 256 24.22 -1.14 7.01
CA PRO A 256 22.88 -1.07 7.61
C PRO A 256 21.97 0.03 7.06
N GLU A 257 22.36 0.78 6.04
CA GLU A 257 21.60 1.92 5.50
C GLU A 257 20.24 1.52 4.95
N ALA A 258 20.11 0.27 4.50
CA ALA A 258 18.86 -0.30 4.00
C ALA A 258 17.84 -0.65 5.10
N ALA A 259 18.21 -0.54 6.38
CA ALA A 259 17.27 -0.84 7.46
C ALA A 259 16.15 0.22 7.49
N THR A 260 14.91 -0.23 7.35
CA THR A 260 13.73 0.62 7.37
C THR A 260 13.01 0.60 8.72
N VAL A 261 13.26 -0.41 9.56
CA VAL A 261 12.73 -0.54 10.92
C VAL A 261 13.83 -0.26 11.93
N LYS A 262 13.53 0.59 12.91
CA LYS A 262 14.42 0.89 14.03
C LYS A 262 14.59 -0.34 14.92
N PRO A 263 15.77 -0.60 15.47
CA PRO A 263 15.89 -1.57 16.53
C PRO A 263 15.11 -1.09 17.76
N ASP A 264 14.50 -2.01 18.48
CA ASP A 264 13.89 -1.67 19.76
C ASP A 264 14.93 -1.35 20.83
N LEU A 265 14.52 -0.59 21.84
CA LEU A 265 15.41 -0.17 22.92
C LEU A 265 15.91 -1.34 23.80
N GLU A 266 15.22 -2.47 23.77
CA GLU A 266 15.53 -3.67 24.54
C GLU A 266 16.42 -4.65 23.77
N GLY A 267 16.68 -4.39 22.48
CA GLY A 267 17.49 -5.26 21.60
C GLY A 267 16.82 -6.59 21.22
N LYS A 268 15.51 -6.70 21.46
CA LYS A 268 14.73 -7.90 21.09
C LYS A 268 14.43 -7.96 19.60
N PHE A 269 14.25 -6.78 18.98
CA PHE A 269 13.97 -6.65 17.56
C PHE A 269 15.12 -5.87 16.91
N PRO A 270 15.99 -6.53 16.14
CA PRO A 270 17.06 -5.85 15.43
C PRO A 270 16.52 -4.97 14.31
N ALA A 271 17.32 -4.00 13.88
CA ALA A 271 17.05 -3.23 12.68
C ALA A 271 16.80 -4.17 11.49
N THR A 272 15.78 -3.88 10.68
CA THR A 272 15.31 -4.78 9.60
C THR A 272 14.81 -3.98 8.42
N ASP A 273 14.88 -4.55 7.21
CA ASP A 273 14.35 -4.01 5.96
C ASP A 273 12.96 -4.58 5.65
N PHE A 274 11.91 -4.01 6.23
CA PHE A 274 10.53 -4.47 6.01
C PHE A 274 9.75 -3.64 4.99
N ASP A 275 10.18 -2.39 4.77
CA ASP A 275 9.52 -1.48 3.84
C ASP A 275 10.25 -1.50 2.49
N HIS A 276 9.53 -1.78 1.42
CA HIS A 276 10.08 -1.92 0.08
C HIS A 276 9.28 -1.11 -0.94
N ILE A 277 9.97 -0.72 -2.02
CA ILE A 277 9.37 -0.20 -3.25
C ILE A 277 9.77 -1.16 -4.37
N LEU A 278 8.78 -1.87 -4.92
CA LEU A 278 8.97 -2.87 -5.98
C LEU A 278 8.46 -2.31 -7.30
N LEU A 279 9.28 -2.40 -8.34
CA LEU A 279 9.00 -1.95 -9.70
C LEU A 279 8.81 -3.14 -10.62
N SER A 280 7.77 -3.11 -11.47
CA SER A 280 7.52 -4.15 -12.47
C SER A 280 8.60 -4.22 -13.55
N PRO A 281 8.84 -5.40 -14.16
CA PRO A 281 9.79 -5.57 -15.26
C PRO A 281 9.56 -4.56 -16.39
N GLY A 282 8.31 -4.36 -16.81
CA GLY A 282 7.95 -3.41 -17.87
C GLY A 282 8.32 -1.96 -17.53
N TRP A 283 8.19 -1.57 -16.27
CA TRP A 283 8.64 -0.23 -15.87
C TRP A 283 10.15 -0.10 -15.84
N VAL A 284 10.85 -1.09 -15.27
CA VAL A 284 12.33 -1.13 -15.24
C VAL A 284 12.91 -1.11 -16.66
N ALA A 285 12.35 -1.89 -17.57
CA ALA A 285 12.76 -1.87 -18.97
C ALA A 285 12.62 -0.49 -19.61
N LEU A 286 11.51 0.20 -19.34
CA LEU A 286 11.28 1.57 -19.81
C LEU A 286 12.26 2.59 -19.21
N LEU A 287 12.55 2.51 -17.93
CA LEU A 287 13.52 3.40 -17.27
C LEU A 287 14.92 3.20 -17.87
N ARG A 288 15.32 1.96 -18.09
CA ARG A 288 16.62 1.60 -18.70
C ARG A 288 16.72 1.96 -20.20
N SER A 289 15.62 2.11 -20.90
CA SER A 289 15.62 2.51 -22.32
C SER A 289 15.89 3.99 -22.54
N LYS A 290 15.77 4.83 -21.50
CA LYS A 290 16.15 6.25 -21.56
C LYS A 290 17.69 6.35 -21.58
N PRO A 291 18.29 7.28 -22.36
CA PRO A 291 19.72 7.51 -22.31
C PRO A 291 20.12 7.93 -20.89
N LEU A 292 21.03 7.18 -20.30
CA LEU A 292 21.56 7.43 -18.94
C LEU A 292 22.30 8.77 -18.94
N ARG A 293 21.72 9.78 -18.33
CA ARG A 293 22.47 10.94 -17.83
C ARG A 293 23.00 10.53 -16.46
N GLU A 294 24.26 10.19 -16.44
CA GLU A 294 25.14 9.94 -15.29
C GLU A 294 24.50 9.59 -13.95
N ARG A 295 24.71 8.31 -13.51
CA ARG A 295 24.78 7.84 -12.12
C ARG A 295 23.66 7.01 -11.49
N SER A 296 22.70 6.44 -12.19
CA SER A 296 22.03 5.27 -11.60
C SER A 296 21.94 4.12 -12.59
N TYR A 297 22.25 2.91 -12.14
CA TYR A 297 22.19 1.69 -12.97
C TYR A 297 20.78 1.38 -13.48
N ALA A 298 19.74 1.99 -12.89
CA ALA A 298 18.35 1.64 -13.13
C ALA A 298 17.45 2.80 -13.62
N GLY A 299 17.94 4.04 -13.71
CA GLY A 299 17.12 5.22 -14.02
C GLY A 299 16.29 5.72 -12.82
N PHE A 300 16.65 5.31 -11.62
CA PHE A 300 16.09 5.78 -10.36
C PHE A 300 17.09 5.61 -9.22
N LYS A 301 16.92 6.42 -8.17
CA LYS A 301 17.65 6.31 -6.91
C LYS A 301 16.67 5.99 -5.78
N VAL A 302 17.05 5.09 -4.88
CA VAL A 302 16.30 4.82 -3.66
C VAL A 302 17.15 5.12 -2.43
N GLU A 303 16.54 5.70 -1.42
CA GLU A 303 17.16 6.02 -0.14
C GLU A 303 16.20 5.74 1.03
N VAL A 304 16.76 5.36 2.18
CA VAL A 304 16.04 5.28 3.45
C VAL A 304 16.40 6.50 4.27
N LEU A 305 15.41 7.31 4.65
CA LEU A 305 15.63 8.53 5.41
C LEU A 305 15.76 8.24 6.90
N ARG A 306 16.96 7.89 7.32
CA ARG A 306 17.30 7.47 8.69
C ARG A 306 17.60 8.66 9.59
N ASP A 307 16.60 9.50 9.85
CA ASP A 307 16.69 10.54 10.88
C ASP A 307 16.13 10.02 12.20
N SER A 308 16.89 10.22 13.30
CA SER A 308 16.44 9.89 14.66
C SER A 308 15.16 10.62 15.08
N LYS A 309 14.84 11.76 14.44
CA LYS A 309 13.64 12.56 14.70
C LYS A 309 12.38 12.07 13.98
N VAL A 310 12.48 11.03 13.15
CA VAL A 310 11.29 10.41 12.53
C VAL A 310 10.39 9.83 13.63
N PRO A 311 9.11 10.24 13.70
CA PRO A 311 8.21 9.89 14.81
C PRO A 311 7.51 8.53 14.62
N SER A 312 8.19 7.55 14.05
CA SER A 312 7.74 6.18 13.85
C SER A 312 8.88 5.22 14.16
N ASP A 313 8.59 3.97 14.44
CA ASP A 313 9.57 2.87 14.48
C ASP A 313 10.04 2.46 13.08
N HIS A 314 9.40 2.98 12.02
CA HIS A 314 9.83 2.84 10.64
C HIS A 314 10.42 4.13 10.09
N TYR A 315 11.39 4.00 9.20
CA TYR A 315 11.94 5.09 8.39
C TYR A 315 11.24 5.18 7.04
N PRO A 316 11.01 6.38 6.50
CA PRO A 316 10.54 6.53 5.13
C PRO A 316 11.53 5.96 4.11
N VAL A 317 11.03 5.28 3.10
CA VAL A 317 11.78 4.87 1.90
C VAL A 317 11.35 5.75 0.75
N VAL A 318 12.30 6.36 0.05
CA VAL A 318 12.05 7.31 -1.03
C VAL A 318 12.71 6.84 -2.31
N LEU A 319 11.94 6.76 -3.38
CA LEU A 319 12.39 6.55 -4.75
C LEU A 319 12.28 7.87 -5.50
N ARG A 320 13.35 8.26 -6.19
CA ARG A 320 13.38 9.39 -7.13
C ARG A 320 13.73 8.87 -8.51
N LEU A 321 12.95 9.25 -9.50
CA LEU A 321 13.28 8.98 -10.90
C LEU A 321 14.36 9.97 -11.35
N ASP A 322 15.31 9.47 -12.13
CA ASP A 322 16.28 10.35 -12.77
C ASP A 322 15.61 11.11 -13.92
N ASP A 323 15.90 12.40 -14.06
CA ASP A 323 15.41 13.29 -15.14
C ASP A 323 15.88 12.87 -16.54
#